data_656d76d5927bd4b38045a1db59930740
#
_entry.id   656d76d5927bd4b38045a1db59930740
#
_cell.length_a   1.000
_cell.length_b   1.000
_cell.length_c   1.000
_cell.angle_alpha   90.00
_cell.angle_beta   90.00
_cell.angle_gamma   90.00
#
_symmetry.space_group_name_H-M   'P 1'
#
loop_
_entity.id
_entity.type
_entity.pdbx_description
1 polymer ?
#
loop_
_entity_poly.entity_id
_entity_poly.type
_entity_poly.pdbx_seq_one_letter_code
_entity_poly.pdbx_strand_id
1 'polypeptide(L)'
;MKLTFITLSFALLFTCCMFSQKDKTIKLLDANLTHFNTQIGVPHSTVVGLPEGTFQSDNVRKGTPLGINNDIKHVFTTTNINGETTLNISGEIYGCITTKANYSNYHFSTMFRWGNKKWEPRLDRRKDSGILYHSYGDYGRFWNTWKTCLEFQVQETDLGDFISLNGNTASPKVAGPSVVIRGNDKDGTKQYNPNSDTYFEGKGYIHAYLEPQNPHGSWNLLELYVIGNDAVHVVNGKIVMVVENAINPETNTPLTEGQIQIQSEAAECYYKDMSITPITEFPEFIRKQVKFKS
;
A
#
# COMPACT_ATOMS: atom_id res chain seq x y z
N MET A 1 44.89 58.35 -39.10
CA MET A 1 43.58 58.28 -38.35
C MET A 1 43.25 56.81 -38.15
N LYS A 2 43.48 56.27 -36.90
CA LYS A 2 43.25 54.88 -36.60
C LYS A 2 41.90 54.84 -35.80
N LEU A 3 40.89 54.19 -36.39
CA LEU A 3 39.62 53.94 -35.73
C LEU A 3 39.74 52.69 -34.85
N THR A 4 39.55 52.88 -33.55
CA THR A 4 39.51 51.77 -32.60
C THR A 4 38.04 51.37 -32.33
N PHE A 5 37.67 50.13 -32.75
CA PHE A 5 36.36 49.56 -32.46
C PHE A 5 36.37 48.97 -31.02
N ILE A 6 35.56 49.50 -30.16
CA ILE A 6 35.28 48.90 -28.84
C ILE A 6 34.08 47.97 -28.96
N THR A 7 34.29 46.68 -28.85
CA THR A 7 33.24 45.66 -28.76
C THR A 7 32.78 45.52 -27.33
N LEU A 8 31.55 45.96 -27.07
CA LEU A 8 30.90 45.81 -25.79
C LEU A 8 30.22 44.43 -25.72
N SER A 9 30.79 43.49 -24.97
CA SER A 9 30.19 42.18 -24.73
C SER A 9 29.16 42.30 -23.63
N PHE A 10 27.88 42.14 -23.96
CA PHE A 10 26.77 42.02 -23.00
C PHE A 10 26.70 40.59 -22.54
N ALA A 11 27.15 40.32 -21.31
CA ALA A 11 26.95 39.03 -20.66
C ALA A 11 25.53 39.00 -20.09
N LEU A 12 24.63 38.26 -20.74
CA LEU A 12 23.29 37.96 -20.18
C LEU A 12 23.44 36.90 -19.06
N LEU A 13 23.36 37.35 -17.83
CA LEU A 13 23.20 36.48 -16.67
C LEU A 13 21.77 35.91 -16.67
N PHE A 14 21.61 34.68 -17.17
CA PHE A 14 20.40 33.88 -16.93
C PHE A 14 20.41 33.43 -15.48
N THR A 15 19.76 34.17 -14.61
CA THR A 15 19.36 33.67 -13.29
C THR A 15 18.25 32.63 -13.48
N CYS A 16 18.65 31.35 -13.49
CA CYS A 16 17.70 30.24 -13.42
C CYS A 16 17.06 30.27 -12.02
N CYS A 17 15.90 30.93 -11.89
CA CYS A 17 15.04 30.78 -10.71
C CYS A 17 14.55 29.34 -10.69
N MET A 18 15.26 28.47 -9.99
CA MET A 18 14.71 27.19 -9.58
C MET A 18 13.55 27.49 -8.62
N PHE A 19 12.34 27.56 -9.16
CA PHE A 19 11.14 27.43 -8.34
C PHE A 19 11.16 25.99 -7.81
N SER A 20 11.54 25.83 -6.56
CA SER A 20 11.23 24.62 -5.79
C SER A 20 9.70 24.53 -5.78
N GLN A 21 9.15 23.73 -6.67
CA GLN A 21 7.75 23.35 -6.63
C GLN A 21 7.61 22.55 -5.34
N LYS A 22 7.08 23.20 -4.29
CA LYS A 22 6.78 22.54 -3.02
C LYS A 22 5.78 21.45 -3.34
N ASP A 23 6.23 20.21 -3.32
CA ASP A 23 5.43 19.06 -3.73
C ASP A 23 4.14 19.06 -2.91
N LYS A 24 3.01 19.24 -3.60
CA LYS A 24 1.72 19.46 -2.94
C LYS A 24 1.20 18.13 -2.44
N THR A 25 1.09 17.98 -1.12
CA THR A 25 0.40 16.84 -0.51
C THR A 25 -1.03 16.72 -1.05
N ILE A 26 -1.39 15.52 -1.50
CA ILE A 26 -2.72 15.15 -1.98
C ILE A 26 -3.45 14.46 -0.84
N LYS A 27 -4.56 15.03 -0.39
CA LYS A 27 -5.49 14.34 0.52
C LYS A 27 -6.31 13.37 -0.30
N LEU A 28 -6.26 12.09 0.04
CA LEU A 28 -6.93 11.03 -0.71
C LEU A 28 -8.37 10.79 -0.25
N LEU A 29 -8.69 11.02 1.03
CA LEU A 29 -10.05 10.81 1.55
C LEU A 29 -10.89 12.07 1.40
N ASP A 30 -12.04 11.89 0.77
CA ASP A 30 -13.16 12.82 0.74
C ASP A 30 -14.48 12.06 0.98
N ALA A 31 -15.58 12.75 1.12
CA ALA A 31 -16.88 12.16 1.42
C ALA A 31 -17.37 11.15 0.37
N ASN A 32 -16.88 11.22 -0.85
CA ASN A 32 -17.35 10.42 -1.99
C ASN A 32 -16.29 9.43 -2.50
N LEU A 33 -15.14 9.32 -1.84
CA LEU A 33 -13.99 8.50 -2.26
C LEU A 33 -13.57 8.78 -3.71
N THR A 34 -13.56 10.06 -4.14
CA THR A 34 -13.39 10.46 -5.55
C THR A 34 -12.07 10.02 -6.16
N HIS A 35 -11.04 9.80 -5.34
CA HIS A 35 -9.74 9.30 -5.76
C HIS A 35 -9.70 7.79 -5.99
N PHE A 36 -10.77 7.05 -5.67
CA PHE A 36 -10.77 5.59 -5.66
C PHE A 36 -11.82 4.99 -6.58
N ASN A 37 -11.57 3.75 -6.98
CA ASN A 37 -12.58 2.77 -7.39
C ASN A 37 -12.68 1.71 -6.30
N THR A 38 -13.84 1.09 -6.14
CA THR A 38 -14.00 -0.10 -5.29
C THR A 38 -13.87 -1.36 -6.10
N GLN A 39 -13.33 -2.42 -5.51
CA GLN A 39 -13.45 -3.79 -6.01
C GLN A 39 -13.97 -4.65 -4.88
N ILE A 40 -15.11 -5.32 -5.09
CA ILE A 40 -15.72 -6.21 -4.12
C ILE A 40 -15.57 -7.64 -4.59
N GLY A 41 -15.01 -8.48 -3.73
CA GLY A 41 -14.73 -9.88 -4.00
C GLY A 41 -15.97 -10.78 -3.97
N VAL A 42 -15.75 -12.07 -3.72
CA VAL A 42 -16.80 -13.07 -3.59
C VAL A 42 -17.40 -13.00 -2.19
N PRO A 43 -18.70 -12.76 -2.03
CA PRO A 43 -19.36 -12.80 -0.73
C PRO A 43 -19.30 -14.19 -0.12
N HIS A 44 -19.07 -14.27 1.20
CA HIS A 44 -19.22 -15.51 1.95
C HIS A 44 -20.68 -15.96 1.97
N SER A 45 -20.95 -17.26 2.09
CA SER A 45 -22.32 -17.83 2.11
C SER A 45 -23.20 -17.28 3.27
N THR A 46 -22.58 -16.77 4.33
CA THR A 46 -23.26 -16.14 5.47
C THR A 46 -23.71 -14.70 5.24
N VAL A 47 -23.27 -14.05 4.16
CA VAL A 47 -23.67 -12.65 3.85
C VAL A 47 -25.13 -12.63 3.43
N VAL A 48 -25.94 -11.88 4.14
CA VAL A 48 -27.38 -11.75 3.87
C VAL A 48 -27.71 -10.44 3.16
N GLY A 49 -28.90 -10.36 2.54
CA GLY A 49 -29.41 -9.13 1.91
C GLY A 49 -28.73 -8.81 0.57
N LEU A 50 -28.18 -9.81 -0.11
CA LEU A 50 -27.70 -9.71 -1.48
C LEU A 50 -28.86 -9.92 -2.47
N PRO A 51 -28.79 -9.36 -3.69
CA PRO A 51 -29.76 -9.64 -4.76
C PRO A 51 -29.87 -11.13 -5.07
N GLU A 52 -31.04 -11.57 -5.47
CA GLU A 52 -31.27 -12.95 -5.92
C GLU A 52 -30.32 -13.33 -7.07
N GLY A 53 -29.78 -14.55 -7.01
CA GLY A 53 -28.81 -15.04 -8.00
C GLY A 53 -27.37 -14.57 -7.78
N THR A 54 -27.08 -13.78 -6.74
CA THR A 54 -25.70 -13.42 -6.40
C THR A 54 -24.92 -14.68 -6.01
N PHE A 55 -23.75 -14.87 -6.63
CA PHE A 55 -22.86 -15.98 -6.27
C PHE A 55 -22.27 -15.76 -4.87
N GLN A 56 -22.34 -16.77 -4.03
CA GLN A 56 -21.77 -16.79 -2.68
C GLN A 56 -21.00 -18.11 -2.46
N SER A 57 -19.98 -18.10 -1.60
CA SER A 57 -19.16 -19.29 -1.33
C SER A 57 -18.50 -19.21 0.03
N ASP A 58 -18.37 -20.34 0.73
CA ASP A 58 -17.53 -20.47 1.92
C ASP A 58 -16.03 -20.25 1.57
N ASN A 59 -15.66 -20.54 0.33
CA ASN A 59 -14.35 -20.21 -0.19
C ASN A 59 -14.38 -18.90 -0.97
N VAL A 60 -14.30 -17.77 -0.27
CA VAL A 60 -14.30 -16.41 -0.85
C VAL A 60 -13.16 -16.10 -1.81
N ARG A 61 -12.17 -17.02 -1.93
CA ARG A 61 -11.04 -16.91 -2.85
C ARG A 61 -11.35 -17.40 -4.25
N LYS A 62 -12.53 -17.99 -4.47
CA LYS A 62 -12.94 -18.61 -5.74
C LYS A 62 -14.38 -18.24 -6.08
N GLY A 63 -14.67 -18.14 -7.36
CA GLY A 63 -16.00 -17.86 -7.88
C GLY A 63 -16.15 -16.47 -8.47
N THR A 64 -17.37 -15.98 -8.58
CA THR A 64 -17.69 -14.72 -9.24
C THR A 64 -17.74 -13.58 -8.20
N PRO A 65 -16.82 -12.59 -8.26
CA PRO A 65 -16.86 -11.43 -7.39
C PRO A 65 -18.05 -10.53 -7.73
N LEU A 66 -18.46 -9.66 -6.79
CA LEU A 66 -19.42 -8.59 -7.08
C LEU A 66 -18.84 -7.58 -8.09
N GLY A 67 -17.53 -7.34 -8.05
CA GLY A 67 -16.80 -6.61 -9.09
C GLY A 67 -16.57 -5.14 -8.78
N ILE A 68 -16.20 -4.40 -9.83
CA ILE A 68 -15.75 -3.01 -9.75
C ILE A 68 -16.94 -2.08 -9.53
N ASN A 69 -16.81 -1.16 -8.56
CA ASN A 69 -17.81 -0.14 -8.22
C ASN A 69 -19.23 -0.73 -7.97
N ASN A 70 -19.26 -1.97 -7.47
CA ASN A 70 -20.50 -2.68 -7.13
C ASN A 70 -20.55 -3.02 -5.63
N ASP A 71 -20.36 -2.00 -4.80
CA ASP A 71 -20.36 -2.12 -3.33
C ASP A 71 -21.79 -2.01 -2.76
N ILE A 72 -22.64 -2.96 -3.11
CA ILE A 72 -24.05 -3.02 -2.70
C ILE A 72 -24.25 -3.26 -1.19
N LYS A 73 -23.21 -3.72 -0.50
CA LYS A 73 -23.22 -3.93 0.96
C LYS A 73 -22.59 -2.78 1.74
N HIS A 74 -22.16 -1.72 1.03
CA HIS A 74 -21.52 -0.57 1.67
C HIS A 74 -20.33 -0.99 2.56
N VAL A 75 -19.50 -1.88 2.01
CA VAL A 75 -18.26 -2.35 2.67
C VAL A 75 -17.34 -1.16 2.96
N PHE A 76 -17.30 -0.21 2.02
CA PHE A 76 -16.52 1.01 2.10
C PHE A 76 -17.43 2.24 2.19
N THR A 77 -17.47 2.88 3.32
CA THR A 77 -18.23 4.11 3.54
C THR A 77 -17.36 5.19 4.17
N THR A 78 -17.84 6.42 4.12
CA THR A 78 -17.17 7.53 4.78
C THR A 78 -18.10 8.16 5.82
N THR A 79 -17.50 8.65 6.91
CA THR A 79 -18.16 9.57 7.84
C THR A 79 -17.34 10.83 7.92
N ASN A 80 -18.03 11.99 8.01
CA ASN A 80 -17.38 13.27 8.20
C ASN A 80 -17.86 13.86 9.53
N ILE A 81 -16.93 14.09 10.45
CA ILE A 81 -17.20 14.68 11.75
C ILE A 81 -16.29 15.91 11.90
N ASN A 82 -16.87 17.09 12.01
CA ASN A 82 -16.15 18.35 12.18
C ASN A 82 -15.09 18.62 11.09
N GLY A 83 -15.37 18.20 9.85
CA GLY A 83 -14.47 18.38 8.71
C GLY A 83 -13.38 17.31 8.57
N GLU A 84 -13.32 16.33 9.48
CA GLU A 84 -12.45 15.17 9.38
C GLU A 84 -13.19 14.00 8.73
N THR A 85 -12.71 13.53 7.58
CA THR A 85 -13.28 12.38 6.89
C THR A 85 -12.60 11.09 7.35
N THR A 86 -13.39 10.13 7.81
CA THR A 86 -12.94 8.78 8.16
C THR A 86 -13.52 7.79 7.16
N LEU A 87 -12.69 6.95 6.59
CA LEU A 87 -13.08 5.76 5.85
C LEU A 87 -13.44 4.65 6.85
N ASN A 88 -14.65 4.13 6.72
CA ASN A 88 -15.12 2.99 7.49
C ASN A 88 -15.15 1.77 6.57
N ILE A 89 -14.45 0.72 6.95
CA ILE A 89 -14.43 -0.58 6.27
C ILE A 89 -15.18 -1.57 7.16
N SER A 90 -16.34 -2.06 6.70
CA SER A 90 -17.14 -3.01 7.49
C SER A 90 -16.45 -4.36 7.65
N GLY A 91 -15.68 -4.77 6.66
CA GLY A 91 -15.04 -6.08 6.59
C GLY A 91 -15.94 -7.21 6.11
N GLU A 92 -17.24 -6.98 5.90
CA GLU A 92 -18.24 -8.04 5.61
C GLU A 92 -17.93 -8.86 4.37
N ILE A 93 -17.33 -8.24 3.34
CA ILE A 93 -16.88 -8.91 2.12
C ILE A 93 -15.44 -8.50 1.84
N TYR A 94 -14.62 -9.44 1.36
CA TYR A 94 -13.28 -9.13 0.87
C TYR A 94 -13.35 -8.14 -0.29
N GLY A 95 -12.45 -7.17 -0.29
CA GLY A 95 -12.46 -6.12 -1.29
C GLY A 95 -11.32 -5.14 -1.11
N CYS A 96 -11.33 -4.10 -1.91
CA CYS A 96 -10.45 -2.94 -1.73
C CYS A 96 -11.04 -1.68 -2.33
N ILE A 97 -10.62 -0.53 -1.79
CA ILE A 97 -10.57 0.70 -2.57
C ILE A 97 -9.21 0.80 -3.22
N THR A 98 -9.17 1.25 -4.48
CA THR A 98 -7.94 1.37 -5.27
C THR A 98 -7.84 2.76 -5.83
N THR A 99 -6.69 3.41 -5.66
CA THR A 99 -6.46 4.74 -6.27
C THR A 99 -6.62 4.69 -7.78
N LYS A 100 -7.27 5.73 -8.35
CA LYS A 100 -7.42 5.85 -9.81
C LYS A 100 -6.07 6.15 -10.49
N ALA A 101 -5.21 6.91 -9.81
CA ALA A 101 -3.87 7.23 -10.28
C ALA A 101 -2.82 6.21 -9.84
N ASN A 102 -1.75 6.06 -10.62
CA ASN A 102 -0.50 5.45 -10.19
C ASN A 102 0.35 6.48 -9.45
N TYR A 103 1.18 6.01 -8.54
CA TYR A 103 2.12 6.82 -7.78
C TYR A 103 3.52 6.22 -7.82
N SER A 104 4.53 7.09 -7.87
CA SER A 104 5.95 6.78 -7.75
C SER A 104 6.62 7.84 -6.87
N ASN A 105 7.68 7.48 -6.17
CA ASN A 105 8.46 8.39 -5.33
C ASN A 105 7.59 9.23 -4.38
N TYR A 106 7.04 8.59 -3.37
CA TYR A 106 6.07 9.23 -2.47
C TYR A 106 6.24 8.82 -1.01
N HIS A 107 5.72 9.66 -0.14
CA HIS A 107 5.36 9.35 1.24
C HIS A 107 3.83 9.23 1.33
N PHE A 108 3.33 8.02 1.56
CA PHE A 108 1.94 7.75 1.90
C PHE A 108 1.82 7.72 3.42
N SER A 109 0.80 8.39 3.96
CA SER A 109 0.54 8.44 5.40
C SER A 109 -0.95 8.29 5.68
N THR A 110 -1.29 7.54 6.73
CA THR A 110 -2.67 7.39 7.20
C THR A 110 -2.72 7.01 8.68
N MET A 111 -3.76 7.46 9.37
CA MET A 111 -4.12 6.94 10.68
C MET A 111 -5.03 5.72 10.51
N PHE A 112 -4.76 4.66 11.26
CA PHE A 112 -5.47 3.39 11.24
C PHE A 112 -5.91 2.95 12.63
N ARG A 113 -7.08 2.32 12.74
CA ARG A 113 -7.49 1.59 13.96
C ARG A 113 -8.42 0.42 13.64
N TRP A 114 -8.39 -0.59 14.48
CA TRP A 114 -9.36 -1.69 14.45
C TRP A 114 -10.71 -1.28 15.00
N GLY A 115 -11.79 -1.81 14.38
CA GLY A 115 -13.11 -1.92 14.97
C GLY A 115 -13.29 -3.23 15.75
N ASN A 116 -14.53 -3.56 16.12
CA ASN A 116 -14.83 -4.73 16.95
C ASN A 116 -15.33 -5.93 16.14
N LYS A 117 -15.95 -5.69 14.97
CA LYS A 117 -16.59 -6.75 14.20
C LYS A 117 -15.58 -7.58 13.42
N LYS A 118 -15.90 -8.87 13.34
CA LYS A 118 -15.25 -9.84 12.43
C LYS A 118 -16.33 -10.59 11.67
N TRP A 119 -15.94 -11.14 10.52
CA TRP A 119 -16.83 -11.86 9.62
C TRP A 119 -16.20 -13.19 9.18
N GLU A 120 -17.02 -14.11 8.66
CA GLU A 120 -16.48 -15.28 7.98
C GLU A 120 -15.69 -14.86 6.72
N PRO A 121 -14.63 -15.58 6.36
CA PRO A 121 -14.15 -16.84 6.98
C PRO A 121 -13.06 -16.62 8.06
N ARG A 122 -13.04 -15.49 8.77
CA ARG A 122 -11.94 -15.15 9.71
C ARG A 122 -12.41 -14.92 11.16
N LEU A 123 -13.56 -15.43 11.56
CA LEU A 123 -14.06 -15.25 12.93
C LEU A 123 -13.05 -15.70 14.00
N ASP A 124 -12.36 -16.83 13.76
CA ASP A 124 -11.38 -17.40 14.68
C ASP A 124 -9.94 -17.01 14.38
N ARG A 125 -9.73 -16.03 13.45
CA ARG A 125 -8.40 -15.56 13.06
C ARG A 125 -8.16 -14.14 13.54
N ARG A 126 -6.89 -13.71 13.53
CA ARG A 126 -6.53 -12.31 13.73
C ARG A 126 -7.22 -11.43 12.69
N LYS A 127 -7.57 -10.20 13.06
CA LYS A 127 -8.10 -9.20 12.14
C LYS A 127 -7.07 -8.88 11.09
N ASP A 128 -7.53 -8.62 9.86
CA ASP A 128 -6.68 -8.45 8.70
C ASP A 128 -7.18 -7.32 7.80
N SER A 129 -6.25 -6.57 7.28
CA SER A 129 -6.35 -5.52 6.29
C SER A 129 -4.96 -5.33 5.67
N GLY A 130 -4.79 -4.41 4.72
CA GLY A 130 -3.49 -4.14 4.11
C GLY A 130 -3.47 -2.85 3.33
N ILE A 131 -2.25 -2.27 3.21
CA ILE A 131 -1.94 -1.20 2.27
C ILE A 131 -1.12 -1.84 1.15
N LEU A 132 -1.77 -2.07 0.01
CA LEU A 132 -1.18 -2.73 -1.15
C LEU A 132 -0.62 -1.65 -2.08
N TYR A 133 0.67 -1.64 -2.29
CA TYR A 133 1.33 -0.63 -3.11
C TYR A 133 2.01 -1.24 -4.33
N HIS A 134 2.37 -0.40 -5.29
CA HIS A 134 2.85 -0.85 -6.60
C HIS A 134 1.90 -1.87 -7.24
N SER A 135 0.58 -1.70 -7.02
CA SER A 135 -0.43 -2.60 -7.55
C SER A 135 -0.57 -2.43 -9.06
N TYR A 136 -0.53 -3.55 -9.78
CA TYR A 136 -0.60 -3.59 -11.25
C TYR A 136 -1.42 -4.76 -11.76
N GLY A 137 -1.73 -4.73 -13.07
CA GLY A 137 -2.56 -5.73 -13.74
C GLY A 137 -4.04 -5.58 -13.38
N ASP A 138 -4.82 -6.60 -13.70
CA ASP A 138 -6.27 -6.59 -13.50
C ASP A 138 -6.66 -6.92 -12.05
N TYR A 139 -7.85 -6.48 -11.65
CA TYR A 139 -8.45 -6.96 -10.42
C TYR A 139 -8.71 -8.47 -10.49
N GLY A 140 -8.74 -9.09 -9.32
CA GLY A 140 -9.00 -10.53 -9.20
C GLY A 140 -7.79 -11.43 -9.42
N ARG A 141 -6.62 -10.89 -9.74
CA ARG A 141 -5.39 -11.68 -9.89
C ARG A 141 -5.04 -12.46 -8.64
N PHE A 142 -5.24 -11.86 -7.46
CA PHE A 142 -5.08 -12.53 -6.17
C PHE A 142 -6.45 -12.73 -5.53
N TRP A 143 -6.81 -13.99 -5.33
CA TRP A 143 -8.05 -14.45 -4.70
C TRP A 143 -9.34 -13.86 -5.29
N ASN A 144 -9.39 -13.65 -6.61
CA ASN A 144 -10.51 -13.01 -7.31
C ASN A 144 -10.86 -11.60 -6.81
N THR A 145 -9.98 -10.95 -6.07
CA THR A 145 -10.26 -9.67 -5.42
C THR A 145 -9.19 -8.63 -5.75
N TRP A 146 -7.95 -8.90 -5.34
CA TRP A 146 -6.89 -7.90 -5.41
C TRP A 146 -6.03 -8.02 -6.67
N LYS A 147 -5.24 -6.98 -6.95
CA LYS A 147 -4.21 -6.96 -7.98
C LYS A 147 -2.93 -7.64 -7.50
N THR A 148 -2.01 -7.93 -8.41
CA THR A 148 -0.62 -8.26 -8.07
C THR A 148 0.07 -7.02 -7.49
N CYS A 149 0.78 -7.14 -6.37
CA CYS A 149 1.33 -6.00 -5.65
C CYS A 149 2.36 -6.38 -4.59
N LEU A 150 2.92 -5.37 -3.96
CA LEU A 150 3.59 -5.44 -2.66
C LEU A 150 2.60 -5.01 -1.58
N GLU A 151 2.69 -5.60 -0.41
CA GLU A 151 1.79 -5.31 0.70
C GLU A 151 2.55 -4.88 1.95
N PHE A 152 2.17 -3.74 2.47
CA PHE A 152 2.37 -3.34 3.85
C PHE A 152 1.23 -3.97 4.66
N GLN A 153 1.50 -5.07 5.31
CA GLN A 153 0.49 -5.84 6.06
C GLN A 153 -0.07 -5.03 7.22
N VAL A 154 -1.39 -5.04 7.34
CA VAL A 154 -2.12 -4.48 8.45
C VAL A 154 -2.90 -5.61 9.10
N GLN A 155 -2.20 -6.46 9.86
CA GLN A 155 -2.79 -7.55 10.62
C GLN A 155 -2.63 -7.28 12.12
N GLU A 156 -3.60 -7.73 12.91
CA GLU A 156 -3.56 -7.59 14.37
C GLU A 156 -2.33 -8.29 14.93
N THR A 157 -1.46 -7.54 15.60
CA THR A 157 -0.13 -7.93 16.10
C THR A 157 0.99 -8.05 15.05
N ASP A 158 0.74 -7.79 13.78
CA ASP A 158 1.73 -7.89 12.70
C ASP A 158 1.66 -6.63 11.79
N LEU A 159 1.55 -5.43 12.39
CA LEU A 159 1.54 -4.18 11.60
C LEU A 159 2.90 -3.92 10.97
N GLY A 160 2.90 -3.77 9.65
CA GLY A 160 4.10 -3.42 8.89
C GLY A 160 4.89 -4.61 8.37
N ASP A 161 4.44 -5.84 8.59
CA ASP A 161 4.95 -7.02 7.91
C ASP A 161 4.90 -6.85 6.39
N PHE A 162 5.58 -7.66 5.65
CA PHE A 162 5.63 -7.59 4.20
C PHE A 162 5.07 -8.86 3.57
N ILE A 163 4.27 -8.68 2.50
CA ILE A 163 3.85 -9.77 1.64
C ILE A 163 4.01 -9.37 0.17
N SER A 164 4.53 -10.29 -0.64
CA SER A 164 4.49 -10.18 -2.10
C SER A 164 3.27 -10.96 -2.62
N LEU A 165 2.24 -10.25 -3.10
CA LEU A 165 1.02 -10.85 -3.64
C LEU A 165 1.23 -11.21 -5.11
N ASN A 166 1.01 -12.48 -5.42
CA ASN A 166 1.09 -13.02 -6.78
C ASN A 166 -0.27 -13.00 -7.50
N GLY A 167 -0.29 -13.38 -8.74
CA GLY A 167 -1.51 -13.57 -9.52
C GLY A 167 -2.00 -15.02 -9.48
N ASN A 168 -2.37 -15.55 -8.30
CA ASN A 168 -2.69 -16.96 -8.11
C ASN A 168 -4.04 -17.40 -8.70
N THR A 169 -4.93 -16.46 -8.96
CA THR A 169 -6.22 -16.69 -9.66
C THR A 169 -6.18 -16.23 -11.11
N ALA A 170 -5.11 -15.57 -11.56
CA ALA A 170 -4.90 -15.22 -12.94
C ALA A 170 -4.74 -16.46 -13.83
N SER A 171 -5.08 -16.33 -15.10
CA SER A 171 -4.84 -17.38 -16.12
C SER A 171 -4.09 -16.75 -17.30
N PRO A 172 -2.80 -17.08 -17.52
CA PRO A 172 -1.94 -17.93 -16.67
C PRO A 172 -1.63 -17.33 -15.30
N LYS A 173 -1.24 -18.16 -14.32
CA LYS A 173 -0.80 -17.67 -13.00
C LYS A 173 0.46 -16.83 -13.15
N VAL A 174 0.52 -15.74 -12.39
CA VAL A 174 1.64 -14.78 -12.39
C VAL A 174 2.36 -14.83 -11.05
N ALA A 175 3.69 -14.82 -11.08
CA ALA A 175 4.48 -14.69 -9.86
C ALA A 175 4.26 -13.28 -9.23
N GLY A 176 4.39 -13.19 -7.92
CA GLY A 176 4.45 -11.90 -7.25
C GLY A 176 5.78 -11.19 -7.49
N PRO A 177 5.85 -9.88 -7.27
CA PRO A 177 7.10 -9.14 -7.36
C PRO A 177 8.20 -9.78 -6.51
N SER A 178 9.41 -9.83 -7.01
CA SER A 178 10.59 -10.20 -6.21
C SER A 178 11.18 -8.96 -5.57
N VAL A 179 11.67 -9.11 -4.34
CA VAL A 179 12.33 -8.06 -3.58
C VAL A 179 13.55 -8.61 -2.84
N VAL A 180 14.39 -7.73 -2.33
CA VAL A 180 15.50 -8.07 -1.44
C VAL A 180 15.18 -7.55 -0.03
N ILE A 181 15.34 -8.41 0.97
CA ILE A 181 15.14 -8.04 2.37
C ILE A 181 16.42 -8.35 3.15
N ARG A 182 16.88 -7.36 3.92
CA ARG A 182 17.96 -7.57 4.92
C ARG A 182 17.39 -8.34 6.11
N GLY A 183 18.02 -9.44 6.51
CA GLY A 183 17.50 -10.18 7.64
C GLY A 183 17.86 -11.65 7.68
N ASN A 184 17.03 -12.42 8.34
CA ASN A 184 17.21 -13.84 8.56
C ASN A 184 16.10 -14.65 7.89
N ASP A 185 16.48 -15.76 7.27
CA ASP A 185 15.59 -16.84 6.82
C ASP A 185 16.04 -18.10 7.58
N LYS A 186 15.48 -18.30 8.76
CA LYS A 186 15.84 -19.44 9.63
C LYS A 186 14.59 -20.28 9.90
N ASP A 187 14.74 -21.58 9.73
CA ASP A 187 13.70 -22.55 10.06
C ASP A 187 12.33 -22.26 9.39
N GLY A 188 12.37 -21.66 8.19
CA GLY A 188 11.17 -21.27 7.45
C GLY A 188 10.53 -19.98 7.92
N THR A 189 11.07 -19.31 8.94
CA THR A 189 10.64 -17.99 9.40
C THR A 189 11.52 -16.90 8.80
N LYS A 190 10.92 -16.06 7.96
CA LYS A 190 11.59 -14.92 7.34
C LYS A 190 11.29 -13.66 8.14
N GLN A 191 12.35 -12.96 8.54
CA GLN A 191 12.21 -11.73 9.31
C GLN A 191 13.20 -10.67 8.86
N TYR A 192 12.70 -9.43 8.68
CA TYR A 192 13.55 -8.27 8.51
C TYR A 192 14.37 -8.03 9.78
N ASN A 193 15.67 -7.78 9.62
CA ASN A 193 16.56 -7.43 10.72
C ASN A 193 17.58 -6.37 10.25
N PRO A 194 17.48 -5.10 10.69
CA PRO A 194 18.40 -4.04 10.28
C PRO A 194 19.84 -4.27 10.70
N ASN A 195 20.08 -5.16 11.68
CA ASN A 195 21.42 -5.50 12.19
C ASN A 195 22.03 -6.74 11.53
N SER A 196 21.33 -7.38 10.60
CA SER A 196 21.84 -8.54 9.87
C SER A 196 22.85 -8.13 8.80
N ASP A 197 23.90 -8.93 8.62
CA ASP A 197 24.80 -8.81 7.47
C ASP A 197 24.35 -9.62 6.25
N THR A 198 23.25 -10.36 6.38
CA THR A 198 22.69 -11.19 5.32
C THR A 198 21.45 -10.58 4.70
N TYR A 199 21.18 -11.02 3.45
CA TYR A 199 19.99 -10.66 2.69
C TYR A 199 19.38 -11.93 2.11
N PHE A 200 18.07 -11.90 1.92
CA PHE A 200 17.34 -12.98 1.25
C PHE A 200 16.34 -12.44 0.23
N GLU A 201 15.91 -13.30 -0.69
CA GLU A 201 14.83 -12.96 -1.62
C GLU A 201 13.50 -12.93 -0.87
N GLY A 202 12.84 -11.78 -0.88
CA GLY A 202 11.54 -11.59 -0.25
C GLY A 202 10.42 -12.15 -1.11
N LYS A 203 9.96 -13.36 -0.78
CA LYS A 203 8.78 -14.01 -1.36
C LYS A 203 7.88 -14.50 -0.24
N GLY A 204 6.56 -14.30 -0.40
CA GLY A 204 5.56 -14.68 0.59
C GLY A 204 5.56 -13.75 1.80
N TYR A 205 5.31 -14.30 2.97
CA TYR A 205 5.17 -13.58 4.22
C TYR A 205 6.52 -13.35 4.91
N ILE A 206 6.80 -12.11 5.30
CA ILE A 206 8.05 -11.71 5.97
C ILE A 206 7.70 -10.85 7.17
N HIS A 207 8.15 -11.28 8.34
CA HIS A 207 7.88 -10.55 9.58
C HIS A 207 8.69 -9.27 9.71
N ALA A 208 8.06 -8.26 10.27
CA ALA A 208 8.70 -7.01 10.66
C ALA A 208 9.71 -7.25 11.81
N TYR A 209 10.63 -6.29 11.96
CA TYR A 209 11.62 -6.32 13.05
C TYR A 209 11.03 -5.97 14.41
N LEU A 210 10.01 -5.10 14.42
CA LEU A 210 9.36 -4.57 15.61
C LEU A 210 7.85 -4.56 15.42
N GLU A 211 7.11 -4.68 16.53
CA GLU A 211 5.65 -4.62 16.61
C GLU A 211 5.20 -3.40 17.45
N PRO A 212 5.39 -2.16 16.98
CA PRO A 212 5.10 -0.95 17.76
C PRO A 212 3.63 -0.55 17.70
N GLN A 213 2.72 -1.51 17.63
CA GLN A 213 1.29 -1.31 17.57
C GLN A 213 0.74 -0.75 18.88
N ASN A 214 -0.12 0.26 18.80
CA ASN A 214 -0.89 0.75 19.94
C ASN A 214 -2.00 -0.24 20.32
N PRO A 215 -2.51 -0.18 21.57
CA PRO A 215 -3.59 -1.07 22.03
C PRO A 215 -4.81 -1.05 21.10
N HIS A 216 -5.56 -2.16 21.09
CA HIS A 216 -6.76 -2.32 20.29
C HIS A 216 -7.72 -1.12 20.41
N GLY A 217 -8.25 -0.67 19.28
CA GLY A 217 -9.12 0.50 19.19
C GLY A 217 -8.43 1.85 19.22
N SER A 218 -7.13 1.90 19.53
CA SER A 218 -6.33 3.12 19.43
C SER A 218 -5.87 3.35 18.00
N TRP A 219 -5.67 4.62 17.66
CA TRP A 219 -5.12 5.01 16.37
C TRP A 219 -3.63 4.69 16.28
N ASN A 220 -3.21 4.16 15.13
CA ASN A 220 -1.83 3.94 14.74
C ASN A 220 -1.51 4.81 13.52
N LEU A 221 -0.35 5.42 13.49
CA LEU A 221 0.19 6.09 12.31
C LEU A 221 0.91 5.06 11.46
N LEU A 222 0.43 4.85 10.23
CA LEU A 222 1.07 4.00 9.24
C LEU A 222 1.64 4.88 8.13
N GLU A 223 2.92 4.71 7.84
CA GLU A 223 3.62 5.49 6.83
C GLU A 223 4.41 4.56 5.91
N LEU A 224 4.27 4.80 4.62
CA LEU A 224 4.98 4.08 3.57
C LEU A 224 5.79 5.09 2.75
N TYR A 225 7.09 4.95 2.76
CA TYR A 225 8.01 5.73 1.94
C TYR A 225 8.48 4.89 0.76
N VAL A 226 8.40 5.45 -0.45
CA VAL A 226 8.78 4.76 -1.69
C VAL A 226 9.68 5.67 -2.51
N ILE A 227 10.86 5.18 -2.89
CA ILE A 227 11.76 5.82 -3.84
C ILE A 227 12.23 4.77 -4.86
N GLY A 228 11.95 5.03 -6.13
CA GLY A 228 12.23 4.05 -7.18
C GLY A 228 11.51 2.72 -6.89
N ASN A 229 12.28 1.65 -6.77
CA ASN A 229 11.81 0.31 -6.45
C ASN A 229 12.16 -0.15 -5.03
N ASP A 230 12.44 0.80 -4.15
CA ASP A 230 12.68 0.57 -2.72
C ASP A 230 11.55 1.17 -1.88
N ALA A 231 11.22 0.52 -0.76
CA ALA A 231 10.18 0.97 0.15
C ALA A 231 10.58 0.78 1.62
N VAL A 232 10.03 1.64 2.49
CA VAL A 232 10.22 1.56 3.93
C VAL A 232 8.86 1.65 4.62
N HIS A 233 8.53 0.64 5.43
CA HIS A 233 7.33 0.65 6.26
C HIS A 233 7.66 1.23 7.63
N VAL A 234 6.84 2.17 8.07
CA VAL A 234 6.99 2.85 9.36
C VAL A 234 5.66 2.76 10.11
N VAL A 235 5.71 2.30 11.34
CA VAL A 235 4.55 2.22 12.24
C VAL A 235 4.84 3.03 13.49
N ASN A 236 3.98 4.00 13.81
CA ASN A 236 4.12 4.87 14.97
C ASN A 236 5.54 5.47 15.10
N GLY A 237 6.10 5.92 13.97
CA GLY A 237 7.43 6.54 13.89
C GLY A 237 8.60 5.56 14.02
N LYS A 238 8.38 4.25 13.99
CA LYS A 238 9.42 3.21 14.00
C LYS A 238 9.53 2.54 12.64
N ILE A 239 10.74 2.46 12.09
CA ILE A 239 11.03 1.66 10.90
C ILE A 239 10.88 0.19 11.27
N VAL A 240 9.94 -0.51 10.63
CA VAL A 240 9.63 -1.91 10.93
C VAL A 240 10.06 -2.85 9.80
N MET A 241 10.11 -2.35 8.54
CA MET A 241 10.47 -3.14 7.36
C MET A 241 11.18 -2.26 6.34
N VAL A 242 12.17 -2.83 5.65
CA VAL A 242 12.80 -2.24 4.46
C VAL A 242 12.74 -3.25 3.34
N VAL A 243 12.20 -2.83 2.22
CA VAL A 243 12.01 -3.61 1.00
C VAL A 243 12.87 -2.99 -0.09
N GLU A 244 13.74 -3.76 -0.70
CA GLU A 244 14.70 -3.25 -1.69
C GLU A 244 14.57 -3.98 -3.01
N ASN A 245 14.91 -3.29 -4.10
CA ASN A 245 15.02 -3.87 -5.44
C ASN A 245 13.77 -4.64 -5.89
N ALA A 246 12.59 -4.03 -5.75
CA ALA A 246 11.36 -4.62 -6.27
C ALA A 246 11.40 -4.75 -7.79
N ILE A 247 11.18 -5.98 -8.28
CA ILE A 247 11.17 -6.32 -9.71
C ILE A 247 9.80 -6.88 -10.09
N ASN A 248 9.25 -6.37 -11.19
CA ASN A 248 8.07 -6.94 -11.82
C ASN A 248 8.50 -8.21 -12.60
N PRO A 249 8.03 -9.41 -12.20
CA PRO A 249 8.45 -10.66 -12.85
C PRO A 249 7.88 -10.86 -14.26
N GLU A 250 6.82 -10.14 -14.63
CA GLU A 250 6.22 -10.23 -15.97
C GLU A 250 7.07 -9.52 -17.03
N THR A 251 7.73 -8.44 -16.64
CA THR A 251 8.56 -7.61 -17.54
C THR A 251 10.04 -7.70 -17.24
N ASN A 252 10.42 -8.27 -16.11
CA ASN A 252 11.78 -8.30 -15.58
C ASN A 252 12.41 -6.90 -15.48
N THR A 253 11.60 -5.92 -15.07
CA THR A 253 12.01 -4.52 -14.90
C THR A 253 11.77 -4.06 -13.44
N PRO A 254 12.49 -3.03 -12.98
CA PRO A 254 12.20 -2.40 -11.70
C PRO A 254 10.72 -2.00 -11.58
N LEU A 255 10.10 -2.35 -10.46
CA LEU A 255 8.72 -1.99 -10.14
C LEU A 255 8.72 -0.67 -9.37
N THR A 256 8.60 0.43 -10.11
CA THR A 256 8.82 1.79 -9.57
C THR A 256 7.55 2.61 -9.37
N GLU A 257 6.42 2.11 -9.84
CA GLU A 257 5.12 2.79 -9.73
C GLU A 257 3.96 1.81 -9.68
N GLY A 258 2.82 2.27 -9.24
CA GLY A 258 1.56 1.51 -9.29
C GLY A 258 0.46 2.19 -8.49
N GLN A 259 -0.70 1.55 -8.50
CA GLN A 259 -1.84 1.99 -7.69
C GLN A 259 -1.66 1.56 -6.23
N ILE A 260 -2.39 2.24 -5.33
CA ILE A 260 -2.48 1.86 -3.91
C ILE A 260 -3.88 1.31 -3.66
N GLN A 261 -3.95 0.14 -3.00
CA GLN A 261 -5.21 -0.45 -2.57
C GLN A 261 -5.26 -0.49 -1.03
N ILE A 262 -6.45 -0.27 -0.46
CA ILE A 262 -6.70 -0.46 0.97
C ILE A 262 -7.69 -1.60 1.10
N GLN A 263 -7.30 -2.64 1.83
CA GLN A 263 -8.07 -3.90 1.90
C GLN A 263 -9.24 -3.86 2.87
N SER A 264 -10.28 -4.62 2.52
CA SER A 264 -11.27 -5.21 3.39
C SER A 264 -11.03 -6.72 3.45
N GLU A 265 -10.74 -7.27 4.63
CA GLU A 265 -10.46 -8.69 4.81
C GLU A 265 -11.09 -9.27 6.08
N ALA A 266 -12.42 -9.34 6.09
CA ALA A 266 -13.26 -9.92 7.15
C ALA A 266 -13.09 -9.28 8.53
N ALA A 267 -12.62 -8.04 8.61
CA ALA A 267 -12.48 -7.30 9.86
C ALA A 267 -12.90 -5.84 9.71
N GLU A 268 -13.63 -5.33 10.68
CA GLU A 268 -13.97 -3.91 10.76
C GLU A 268 -12.73 -3.08 11.09
N CYS A 269 -12.48 -2.04 10.29
CA CYS A 269 -11.39 -1.12 10.55
C CYS A 269 -11.69 0.29 10.00
N TYR A 270 -10.87 1.24 10.41
CA TYR A 270 -11.05 2.65 10.10
C TYR A 270 -9.73 3.27 9.68
N TYR A 271 -9.80 4.13 8.66
CA TYR A 271 -8.67 4.93 8.20
C TYR A 271 -9.07 6.41 8.15
N LYS A 272 -8.14 7.31 8.48
CA LYS A 272 -8.31 8.75 8.33
C LYS A 272 -6.98 9.44 8.01
N ASP A 273 -7.02 10.73 7.70
CA ASP A 273 -5.84 11.53 7.36
C ASP A 273 -4.97 10.90 6.26
N MET A 274 -5.61 10.18 5.33
CA MET A 274 -4.91 9.50 4.25
C MET A 274 -4.42 10.50 3.21
N SER A 275 -3.11 10.51 2.99
CA SER A 275 -2.47 11.45 2.07
C SER A 275 -1.26 10.87 1.37
N ILE A 276 -0.92 11.48 0.22
CA ILE A 276 0.31 11.24 -0.53
C ILE A 276 1.05 12.56 -0.71
N THR A 277 2.33 12.55 -0.37
CA THR A 277 3.26 13.64 -0.64
C THR A 277 4.36 13.13 -1.55
N PRO A 278 4.55 13.68 -2.75
CA PRO A 278 5.71 13.36 -3.58
C PRO A 278 7.02 13.65 -2.83
N ILE A 279 8.00 12.79 -2.97
CA ILE A 279 9.34 12.96 -2.40
C ILE A 279 10.40 12.63 -3.45
N THR A 280 11.57 13.21 -3.33
CA THR A 280 12.70 12.96 -4.25
C THR A 280 13.81 12.11 -3.63
N GLU A 281 13.77 11.96 -2.31
CA GLU A 281 14.69 11.12 -1.53
C GLU A 281 14.02 10.65 -0.25
N PHE A 282 14.52 9.61 0.36
CA PHE A 282 14.09 9.22 1.72
C PHE A 282 14.44 10.32 2.72
N PRO A 283 13.55 10.62 3.70
CA PRO A 283 13.83 11.63 4.71
C PRO A 283 15.05 11.26 5.57
N GLU A 284 15.65 12.26 6.17
CA GLU A 284 16.94 12.13 6.90
C GLU A 284 16.91 11.03 7.99
N PHE A 285 15.79 10.89 8.72
CA PHE A 285 15.69 9.87 9.76
C PHE A 285 15.75 8.44 9.20
N ILE A 286 15.24 8.19 7.99
CA ILE A 286 15.38 6.90 7.29
C ILE A 286 16.83 6.75 6.83
N ARG A 287 17.40 7.73 6.14
CA ARG A 287 18.77 7.68 5.62
C ARG A 287 19.83 7.45 6.70
N LYS A 288 19.57 7.92 7.94
CA LYS A 288 20.46 7.69 9.09
C LYS A 288 20.36 6.29 9.68
N GLN A 289 19.19 5.63 9.57
CA GLN A 289 18.93 4.35 10.20
C GLN A 289 19.02 3.17 9.23
N VAL A 290 18.74 3.40 7.95
CA VAL A 290 18.71 2.36 6.93
C VAL A 290 19.99 2.39 6.10
N LYS A 291 20.63 1.22 5.98
CA LYS A 291 21.71 0.98 5.04
C LYS A 291 21.12 0.19 3.88
N PHE A 292 20.76 0.87 2.82
CA PHE A 292 20.30 0.21 1.59
C PHE A 292 21.44 -0.61 0.97
N LYS A 293 21.07 -1.70 0.32
CA LYS A 293 22.00 -2.50 -0.46
C LYS A 293 22.25 -1.72 -1.77
N SER A 294 23.42 -1.12 -1.88
CA SER A 294 23.87 -0.41 -3.11
C SER A 294 24.03 -1.35 -4.30
#